data_7ee30387a4716c05a10de522d66334de
#
_entry.id   7ee30387a4716c05a10de522d66334de
#
_cell.length_a   1.000
_cell.length_b   1.000
_cell.length_c   1.000
_cell.angle_alpha   90.00
_cell.angle_beta   90.00
_cell.angle_gamma   90.00
#
_symmetry.space_group_name_H-M   'P 1'
#
loop_
_entity.id
_entity.type
_entity.pdbx_description
1 polymer ?
#
loop_
_entity_poly.entity_id
_entity_poly.type
_entity_poly.pdbx_seq_one_letter_code
_entity_poly.pdbx_strand_id
1 'polypeptide(L)'
;MIEEPNTKDPEVPQELPVVPITDTVVYPYTVVPLAVSDKRFSAAVDEAMSKERVIGVFANSPKEGVPQEDTMFQIGTAVAIHKFLKLPDGSIRLIAQGLTKIKLVAFTQKEPFPKGTVEVLHDSEEVTKNVEAMMRTVNSQYQKILNLNPQTPEELKIAASNIEDPI
;
A
#
# COMPACT_ATOMS: atom_id res chain seq x y z
N MET A 1 9.00 -25.59 19.53
CA MET A 1 7.90 -24.62 19.74
C MET A 1 8.07 -23.57 18.67
N ILE A 2 7.38 -23.74 17.56
CA ILE A 2 7.39 -22.78 16.45
C ILE A 2 6.41 -21.71 16.87
N GLU A 3 6.90 -20.49 17.16
CA GLU A 3 6.03 -19.34 17.37
C GLU A 3 5.21 -19.14 16.09
N GLU A 4 3.89 -19.27 16.21
CA GLU A 4 2.96 -18.83 15.18
C GLU A 4 3.23 -17.34 14.92
N PRO A 5 3.28 -16.90 13.66
CA PRO A 5 3.39 -15.48 13.36
C PRO A 5 2.16 -14.80 13.96
N ASN A 6 2.41 -13.98 14.98
CA ASN A 6 1.41 -13.14 15.59
C ASN A 6 0.88 -12.17 14.53
N THR A 7 -0.22 -12.54 13.88
CA THR A 7 -1.01 -11.69 13.00
C THR A 7 -1.74 -10.63 13.83
N LYS A 8 -0.98 -9.78 14.51
CA LYS A 8 -1.50 -8.48 14.91
C LYS A 8 -1.60 -7.66 13.64
N ASP A 9 -2.84 -7.35 13.25
CA ASP A 9 -3.06 -6.31 12.27
C ASP A 9 -2.16 -5.11 12.62
N PRO A 10 -1.43 -4.56 11.63
CA PRO A 10 -0.61 -3.40 11.90
C PRO A 10 -1.49 -2.32 12.51
N GLU A 11 -1.09 -1.77 13.65
CA GLU A 11 -1.83 -0.68 14.31
C GLU A 11 -1.86 0.53 13.38
N VAL A 12 -2.97 0.64 12.64
CA VAL A 12 -3.23 1.78 11.76
C VAL A 12 -4.05 2.79 12.56
N PRO A 13 -3.55 4.02 12.73
CA PRO A 13 -4.32 5.08 13.35
C PRO A 13 -5.62 5.33 12.60
N GLN A 14 -6.69 5.63 13.35
CA GLN A 14 -8.00 5.96 12.75
C GLN A 14 -7.97 7.24 11.91
N GLU A 15 -7.05 8.14 12.20
CA GLU A 15 -6.84 9.37 11.45
C GLU A 15 -5.43 9.42 10.90
N LEU A 16 -5.31 9.56 9.58
CA LEU A 16 -4.03 9.59 8.88
C LEU A 16 -3.87 10.85 8.03
N PRO A 17 -2.63 11.37 7.91
CA PRO A 17 -2.31 12.26 6.80
C PRO A 17 -2.55 11.55 5.47
N VAL A 18 -3.19 12.23 4.54
CA VAL A 18 -3.61 11.68 3.24
C VAL A 18 -2.68 12.19 2.14
N VAL A 19 -2.14 11.28 1.35
CA VAL A 19 -1.22 11.59 0.24
C VAL A 19 -1.75 10.95 -1.04
N PRO A 20 -2.21 11.76 -2.01
CA PRO A 20 -2.58 11.26 -3.32
C PRO A 20 -1.33 10.95 -4.15
N ILE A 21 -1.39 9.87 -4.91
CA ILE A 21 -0.36 9.48 -5.87
C ILE A 21 -0.99 9.20 -7.23
N THR A 22 -0.29 9.57 -8.31
CA THR A 22 -0.81 9.45 -9.68
C THR A 22 -0.14 8.35 -10.50
N ASP A 23 1.12 8.07 -10.22
CA ASP A 23 1.95 7.26 -11.12
C ASP A 23 2.02 5.78 -10.73
N THR A 24 1.49 5.43 -9.56
CA THR A 24 1.53 4.06 -9.05
C THR A 24 0.37 3.77 -8.10
N VAL A 25 0.19 2.50 -7.79
CA VAL A 25 -0.71 2.03 -6.73
C VAL A 25 0.12 1.25 -5.72
N VAL A 26 -0.05 1.54 -4.45
CA VAL A 26 0.61 0.80 -3.38
C VAL A 26 -0.31 -0.32 -2.90
N TYR A 27 0.21 -1.52 -2.87
CA TYR A 27 -0.50 -2.69 -2.35
C TYR A 27 0.01 -3.04 -0.94
N PRO A 28 -0.81 -3.68 -0.10
CA PRO A 28 -0.34 -4.26 1.15
C PRO A 28 0.89 -5.14 0.94
N TYR A 29 1.76 -5.18 1.95
CA TYR A 29 3.00 -5.97 1.99
C TYR A 29 4.06 -5.63 0.93
N THR A 30 3.83 -4.66 0.05
CA THR A 30 4.82 -4.22 -0.94
C THR A 30 5.67 -3.07 -0.40
N VAL A 31 6.95 -3.07 -0.76
CA VAL A 31 7.86 -1.96 -0.49
C VAL A 31 8.08 -1.18 -1.77
N VAL A 32 7.74 0.11 -1.76
CA VAL A 32 7.80 0.95 -2.95
C VAL A 32 8.50 2.28 -2.68
N PRO A 33 9.27 2.80 -3.63
CA PRO A 33 9.73 4.18 -3.60
C PRO A 33 8.59 5.10 -4.04
N LEU A 34 8.34 6.16 -3.26
CA LEU A 34 7.35 7.18 -3.57
C LEU A 34 8.04 8.55 -3.66
N ALA A 35 7.54 9.39 -4.56
CA ALA A 35 7.95 10.78 -4.69
C ALA A 35 6.76 11.71 -4.42
N VAL A 36 6.94 12.65 -3.52
CA VAL A 36 5.94 13.66 -3.16
C VAL A 36 6.51 15.02 -3.48
N SER A 37 5.96 15.68 -4.49
CA SER A 37 6.46 16.97 -5.01
C SER A 37 5.63 18.17 -4.55
N ASP A 38 4.38 17.97 -4.20
CA ASP A 38 3.51 19.03 -3.71
C ASP A 38 3.86 19.35 -2.24
N LYS A 39 4.02 20.64 -1.94
CA LYS A 39 4.40 21.13 -0.61
C LYS A 39 3.37 20.78 0.48
N ARG A 40 2.08 20.72 0.14
CA ARG A 40 1.03 20.34 1.10
C ARG A 40 1.20 18.87 1.52
N PHE A 41 1.44 18.00 0.58
CA PHE A 41 1.65 16.59 0.88
C PHE A 41 3.01 16.31 1.49
N SER A 42 4.02 17.15 1.18
CA SER A 42 5.29 17.12 1.91
C SER A 42 5.10 17.46 3.39
N ALA A 43 4.25 18.42 3.72
CA ALA A 43 3.89 18.75 5.11
C ALA A 43 3.13 17.58 5.79
N ALA A 44 2.28 16.86 5.05
CA ALA A 44 1.62 15.65 5.54
C ALA A 44 2.62 14.55 5.94
N VAL A 45 3.66 14.36 5.12
CA VAL A 45 4.75 13.41 5.43
C VAL A 45 5.56 13.87 6.64
N ASP A 46 5.91 15.17 6.72
CA ASP A 46 6.64 15.73 7.86
C ASP A 46 5.86 15.52 9.18
N GLU A 47 4.54 15.72 9.16
CA GLU A 47 3.66 15.44 10.31
C GLU A 47 3.68 13.95 10.70
N ALA A 48 3.55 13.06 9.72
CA ALA A 48 3.59 11.62 9.97
C ALA A 48 4.92 11.18 10.58
N MET A 49 6.04 11.76 10.11
CA MET A 49 7.38 11.46 10.63
C MET A 49 7.55 11.86 12.10
N SER A 50 6.79 12.85 12.57
CA SER A 50 6.77 13.28 13.97
C SER A 50 5.93 12.38 14.88
N LYS A 51 5.15 11.48 14.31
CA LYS A 51 4.23 10.57 15.01
C LYS A 51 4.55 9.11 14.72
N GLU A 52 3.60 8.37 14.21
CA GLU A 52 3.68 6.92 14.03
C GLU A 52 4.34 6.49 12.71
N ARG A 53 4.73 7.47 11.88
CA ARG A 53 5.33 7.25 10.55
C ARG A 53 4.43 6.49 9.59
N VAL A 54 3.11 6.64 9.77
CA VAL A 54 2.09 6.03 8.91
C VAL A 54 1.34 7.14 8.18
N ILE A 55 1.10 6.93 6.89
CA ILE A 55 0.29 7.80 6.04
C ILE A 55 -0.72 6.96 5.26
N GLY A 56 -1.84 7.56 4.88
CA GLY A 56 -2.78 6.98 3.93
C GLY A 56 -2.41 7.40 2.51
N VAL A 57 -2.09 6.44 1.67
CA VAL A 57 -1.75 6.66 0.25
C VAL A 57 -2.92 6.22 -0.62
N PHE A 58 -3.39 7.12 -1.46
CA PHE A 58 -4.55 6.90 -2.32
C PHE A 58 -4.21 7.18 -3.78
N ALA A 59 -4.59 6.28 -4.65
CA ALA A 59 -4.46 6.52 -6.08
C ALA A 59 -5.33 7.71 -6.51
N ASN A 60 -4.82 8.51 -7.41
CA ASN A 60 -5.48 9.72 -7.88
C ASN A 60 -5.53 9.74 -9.41
N SER A 61 -6.65 10.21 -9.95
CA SER A 61 -6.81 10.48 -11.38
C SER A 61 -7.04 11.98 -11.57
N PRO A 62 -5.95 12.76 -11.63
CA PRO A 62 -6.04 14.22 -11.61
C PRO A 62 -6.85 14.74 -12.80
N LYS A 63 -7.69 15.74 -12.54
CA LYS A 63 -8.46 16.46 -13.56
C LYS A 63 -8.13 17.94 -13.47
N GLU A 64 -8.01 18.59 -14.63
CA GLU A 64 -7.70 20.00 -14.69
C GLU A 64 -8.76 20.84 -13.96
N GLY A 65 -8.31 21.73 -13.08
CA GLY A 65 -9.17 22.60 -12.28
C GLY A 65 -9.91 21.95 -11.12
N VAL A 66 -9.67 20.66 -10.84
CA VAL A 66 -10.29 19.94 -9.72
C VAL A 66 -9.25 19.68 -8.64
N PRO A 67 -9.54 19.97 -7.35
CA PRO A 67 -8.64 19.63 -6.26
C PRO A 67 -8.31 18.14 -6.25
N GLN A 68 -7.07 17.79 -5.87
CA GLN A 68 -6.62 16.39 -5.86
C GLN A 68 -7.43 15.55 -4.89
N GLU A 69 -7.91 16.11 -3.81
CA GLU A 69 -8.75 15.44 -2.82
C GLU A 69 -10.09 14.96 -3.39
N ASP A 70 -10.60 15.66 -4.41
CA ASP A 70 -11.89 15.34 -5.05
C ASP A 70 -11.74 14.34 -6.23
N THR A 71 -10.49 14.04 -6.62
CA THR A 71 -10.17 13.12 -7.72
C THR A 71 -9.50 11.83 -7.24
N MET A 72 -9.30 11.68 -5.93
CA MET A 72 -8.76 10.46 -5.32
C MET A 72 -9.81 9.34 -5.29
N PHE A 73 -9.31 8.12 -5.40
CA PHE A 73 -10.13 6.95 -5.06
C PHE A 73 -10.31 6.85 -3.54
N GLN A 74 -11.45 6.32 -3.12
CA GLN A 74 -11.78 6.17 -1.70
C GLN A 74 -11.02 5.02 -1.03
N ILE A 75 -10.55 4.07 -1.81
CA ILE A 75 -9.78 2.91 -1.33
C ILE A 75 -8.30 3.20 -1.62
N GLY A 76 -7.49 3.01 -0.60
CA GLY A 76 -6.05 3.18 -0.64
C GLY A 76 -5.34 2.20 0.29
N THR A 77 -4.12 2.51 0.62
CA THR A 77 -3.28 1.67 1.49
C THR A 77 -2.67 2.53 2.59
N ALA A 78 -2.76 2.06 3.83
CA ALA A 78 -1.94 2.59 4.91
C ALA A 78 -0.50 2.13 4.69
N VAL A 79 0.45 3.05 4.73
CA VAL A 79 1.86 2.75 4.48
C VAL A 79 2.73 3.26 5.61
N ALA A 80 3.70 2.44 6.03
CA ALA A 80 4.73 2.83 6.97
C ALA A 80 5.93 3.43 6.22
N ILE A 81 6.45 4.55 6.71
CA ILE A 81 7.61 5.22 6.14
C ILE A 81 8.88 4.67 6.79
N HIS A 82 9.69 3.95 6.01
CA HIS A 82 10.97 3.40 6.47
C HIS A 82 12.12 4.41 6.36
N LYS A 83 12.20 5.07 5.20
CA LYS A 83 13.22 6.08 4.91
C LYS A 83 12.59 7.25 4.16
N PHE A 84 13.07 8.44 4.43
CA PHE A 84 12.70 9.61 3.64
C PHE A 84 13.92 10.51 3.41
N LEU A 85 13.91 11.21 2.30
CA LEU A 85 14.92 12.17 1.90
C LEU A 85 14.20 13.42 1.39
N LYS A 86 14.45 14.55 2.05
CA LYS A 86 13.97 15.84 1.61
C LYS A 86 14.97 16.46 0.66
N LEU A 87 14.51 16.82 -0.52
CA LEU A 87 15.36 17.42 -1.56
C LEU A 87 15.37 18.97 -1.42
N PRO A 88 16.38 19.65 -1.98
CA PRO A 88 16.48 21.11 -1.90
C PRO A 88 15.31 21.85 -2.56
N ASP A 89 14.62 21.25 -3.50
CA ASP A 89 13.42 21.78 -4.18
C ASP A 89 12.14 21.66 -3.32
N GLY A 90 12.25 21.06 -2.12
CA GLY A 90 11.15 20.83 -1.21
C GLY A 90 10.35 19.54 -1.47
N SER A 91 10.68 18.80 -2.52
CA SER A 91 10.10 17.48 -2.75
C SER A 91 10.68 16.44 -1.77
N ILE A 92 9.91 15.39 -1.54
CA ILE A 92 10.29 14.30 -0.65
C ILE A 92 10.34 13.00 -1.46
N ARG A 93 11.40 12.24 -1.26
CA ARG A 93 11.48 10.85 -1.69
C ARG A 93 11.45 9.95 -0.47
N LEU A 94 10.58 8.95 -0.51
CA LEU A 94 10.43 8.03 0.62
C LEU A 94 10.40 6.58 0.13
N ILE A 95 10.84 5.69 1.02
CA ILE A 95 10.65 4.25 0.87
C ILE A 95 9.57 3.87 1.87
N ALA A 96 8.46 3.40 1.34
CA ALA A 96 7.27 3.07 2.11
C ALA A 96 6.91 1.60 1.94
N GLN A 97 6.38 1.01 2.99
CA GLN A 97 5.84 -0.35 2.99
C GLN A 97 4.33 -0.28 3.17
N GLY A 98 3.58 -0.91 2.27
CA GLY A 98 2.16 -1.11 2.42
C GLY A 98 1.86 -2.00 3.64
N LEU A 99 0.97 -1.54 4.50
CA LEU A 99 0.55 -2.27 5.68
C LEU A 99 -0.75 -3.02 5.41
N THR A 100 -1.81 -2.28 5.16
CA THR A 100 -3.15 -2.83 4.95
C THR A 100 -3.99 -1.93 4.06
N LYS A 101 -5.02 -2.48 3.49
CA LYS A 101 -6.02 -1.78 2.69
C LYS A 101 -6.90 -0.90 3.59
N ILE A 102 -7.11 0.34 3.21
CA ILE A 102 -7.93 1.29 3.94
C ILE A 102 -8.95 1.97 3.04
N LYS A 103 -10.06 2.38 3.64
CA LYS A 103 -11.06 3.23 3.01
C LYS A 103 -11.09 4.60 3.69
N LEU A 104 -10.99 5.65 2.90
CA LEU A 104 -11.20 7.01 3.38
C LEU A 104 -12.69 7.24 3.65
N VAL A 105 -13.03 7.49 4.89
CA VAL A 105 -14.41 7.73 5.33
C VAL A 105 -14.77 9.20 5.15
N ALA A 106 -13.93 10.10 5.68
CA ALA A 106 -14.12 11.53 5.58
C ALA A 106 -12.79 12.27 5.80
N PHE A 107 -12.68 13.45 5.20
CA PHE A 107 -11.61 14.39 5.56
C PHE A 107 -11.93 15.06 6.88
N THR A 108 -11.00 15.03 7.81
CA THR A 108 -11.07 15.76 9.09
C THR A 108 -10.40 17.12 9.00
N GLN A 109 -9.46 17.26 8.07
CA GLN A 109 -8.73 18.47 7.78
C GLN A 109 -8.39 18.53 6.29
N LYS A 110 -8.42 19.71 5.68
CA LYS A 110 -7.95 19.95 4.30
C LYS A 110 -6.71 20.83 4.24
N GLU A 111 -6.62 21.80 5.16
CA GLU A 111 -5.51 22.76 5.27
C GLU A 111 -4.82 22.64 6.65
N PRO A 112 -3.49 22.79 6.78
CA PRO A 112 -2.50 23.07 5.72
C PRO A 112 -2.16 21.86 4.85
N PHE A 113 -2.58 20.65 5.23
CA PHE A 113 -2.49 19.40 4.47
C PHE A 113 -3.67 18.50 4.82
N PRO A 114 -4.08 17.61 3.90
CA PRO A 114 -5.26 16.78 4.13
C PRO A 114 -4.99 15.69 5.16
N LYS A 115 -5.93 15.53 6.08
CA LYS A 115 -6.07 14.38 6.98
C LYS A 115 -7.46 13.79 6.82
N GLY A 116 -7.57 12.51 7.09
CA GLY A 116 -8.88 11.86 7.03
C GLY A 116 -8.98 10.69 7.98
N THR A 117 -10.22 10.44 8.39
CA THR A 117 -10.58 9.23 9.11
C THR A 117 -10.60 8.06 8.12
N VAL A 118 -9.95 6.98 8.48
CA VAL A 118 -9.84 5.78 7.67
C VAL A 118 -10.42 4.56 8.40
N GLU A 119 -10.92 3.63 7.62
CA GLU A 119 -11.39 2.33 8.06
C GLU A 119 -10.53 1.25 7.42
N VAL A 120 -10.01 0.31 8.22
CA VAL A 120 -9.25 -0.83 7.71
C VAL A 120 -10.22 -1.79 7.01
N LEU A 121 -9.88 -2.17 5.79
CA LEU A 121 -10.64 -3.15 5.01
C LEU A 121 -9.95 -4.51 5.12
N HIS A 122 -10.68 -5.48 5.67
CA HIS A 122 -10.28 -6.87 5.67
C HIS A 122 -10.81 -7.55 4.40
N ASP A 123 -9.98 -8.33 3.75
CA ASP A 123 -10.42 -9.18 2.65
C ASP A 123 -11.20 -10.38 3.22
N SER A 124 -12.08 -10.96 2.40
CA SER A 124 -12.84 -12.14 2.83
C SER A 124 -11.92 -13.36 2.88
N GLU A 125 -11.79 -13.98 4.05
CA GLU A 125 -11.02 -15.21 4.24
C GLU A 125 -11.76 -16.47 3.76
N GLU A 126 -12.92 -16.34 3.11
CA GLU A 126 -13.68 -17.49 2.58
C GLU A 126 -12.95 -18.15 1.41
N VAL A 127 -12.23 -19.21 1.71
CA VAL A 127 -11.64 -20.08 0.69
C VAL A 127 -12.71 -21.03 0.15
N THR A 128 -13.39 -20.61 -0.91
CA THR A 128 -14.33 -21.48 -1.59
C THR A 128 -13.62 -22.49 -2.51
N LYS A 129 -14.28 -23.59 -2.85
CA LYS A 129 -13.75 -24.58 -3.83
C LYS A 129 -13.35 -23.95 -5.17
N ASN A 130 -14.06 -22.89 -5.58
CA ASN A 130 -13.70 -22.14 -6.78
C ASN A 130 -12.40 -21.37 -6.62
N VAL A 131 -12.18 -20.74 -5.46
CA VAL A 131 -10.93 -20.02 -5.14
C VAL A 131 -9.77 -21.01 -5.13
N GLU A 132 -9.90 -22.17 -4.49
CA GLU A 132 -8.87 -23.21 -4.53
C GLU A 132 -8.55 -23.67 -5.95
N ALA A 133 -9.55 -23.87 -6.79
CA ALA A 133 -9.36 -24.27 -8.19
C ALA A 133 -8.62 -23.19 -8.99
N MET A 134 -8.96 -21.92 -8.75
CA MET A 134 -8.27 -20.76 -9.37
C MET A 134 -6.82 -20.68 -8.90
N MET A 135 -6.54 -20.84 -7.61
CA MET A 135 -5.19 -20.86 -7.06
C MET A 135 -4.33 -21.92 -7.72
N ARG A 136 -4.85 -23.15 -7.83
CA ARG A 136 -4.14 -24.25 -8.53
C ARG A 136 -3.84 -23.91 -9.98
N THR A 137 -4.80 -23.27 -10.66
CA THR A 137 -4.63 -22.84 -12.05
C THR A 137 -3.55 -21.78 -12.17
N VAL A 138 -3.59 -20.74 -11.33
CA VAL A 138 -2.58 -19.66 -11.30
C VAL A 138 -1.19 -20.24 -10.98
N ASN A 139 -1.09 -21.08 -9.95
CA ASN A 139 0.18 -21.74 -9.61
C ASN A 139 0.74 -22.56 -10.78
N SER A 140 -0.11 -23.36 -11.45
CA SER A 140 0.30 -24.12 -12.63
C SER A 140 0.82 -23.24 -13.76
N GLN A 141 0.13 -22.11 -14.03
CA GLN A 141 0.56 -21.17 -15.06
C GLN A 141 1.88 -20.46 -14.67
N TYR A 142 2.02 -20.06 -13.40
CA TYR A 142 3.23 -19.45 -12.88
C TYR A 142 4.43 -20.40 -13.00
N GLN A 143 4.27 -21.66 -12.61
CA GLN A 143 5.31 -22.68 -12.77
C GLN A 143 5.73 -22.87 -14.25
N LYS A 144 4.77 -22.82 -15.18
CA LYS A 144 5.10 -22.85 -16.62
C LYS A 144 5.96 -21.66 -17.05
N ILE A 145 5.60 -20.45 -16.59
CA ILE A 145 6.36 -19.22 -16.88
C ILE A 145 7.79 -19.34 -16.32
N LEU A 146 7.93 -19.77 -15.07
CA LEU A 146 9.24 -19.96 -14.43
C LEU A 146 10.13 -20.98 -15.16
N ASN A 147 9.51 -22.06 -15.67
CA ASN A 147 10.23 -23.09 -16.43
C ASN A 147 10.67 -22.62 -17.83
N LEU A 148 9.96 -21.66 -18.41
CA LEU A 148 10.33 -21.05 -19.70
C LEU A 148 11.47 -20.04 -19.57
N ASN A 149 11.77 -19.56 -18.37
CA ASN A 149 12.87 -18.64 -18.11
C ASN A 149 14.02 -19.33 -17.37
N PRO A 150 15.11 -19.76 -18.07
CA PRO A 150 16.22 -20.48 -17.46
C PRO A 150 17.00 -19.68 -16.41
N GLN A 151 16.85 -18.36 -16.39
CA GLN A 151 17.56 -17.48 -15.44
C GLN A 151 16.79 -17.25 -14.14
N THR A 152 15.62 -17.88 -13.98
CA THR A 152 14.83 -17.73 -12.77
C THR A 152 15.45 -18.52 -11.62
N PRO A 153 15.77 -17.88 -10.47
CA PRO A 153 16.28 -18.56 -9.29
C PRO A 153 15.32 -19.66 -8.81
N GLU A 154 15.87 -20.80 -8.36
CA GLU A 154 15.05 -21.92 -7.88
C GLU A 154 14.25 -21.56 -6.63
N GLU A 155 14.75 -20.63 -5.83
CA GLU A 155 14.06 -20.13 -4.63
C GLU A 155 12.68 -19.53 -4.96
N LEU A 156 12.54 -18.87 -6.10
CA LEU A 156 11.25 -18.32 -6.55
C LEU A 156 10.26 -19.42 -6.93
N LYS A 157 10.75 -20.55 -7.46
CA LYS A 157 9.91 -21.71 -7.77
C LYS A 157 9.36 -22.35 -6.51
N ILE A 158 10.21 -22.46 -5.49
CA ILE A 158 9.84 -23.04 -4.19
C ILE A 158 8.89 -22.10 -3.44
N ALA A 159 9.20 -20.79 -3.41
CA ALA A 159 8.37 -19.81 -2.74
C ALA A 159 6.94 -19.80 -3.29
N ALA A 160 6.78 -19.81 -4.61
CA ALA A 160 5.46 -19.85 -5.24
C ALA A 160 4.65 -21.11 -4.94
N SER A 161 5.34 -22.25 -4.74
CA SER A 161 4.68 -23.52 -4.41
C SER A 161 4.17 -23.56 -2.96
N ASN A 162 4.69 -22.71 -2.10
CA ASN A 162 4.36 -22.66 -0.67
C ASN A 162 3.32 -21.58 -0.32
N ILE A 163 2.79 -20.86 -1.32
CA ILE A 163 1.70 -19.92 -1.09
C ILE A 163 0.40 -20.69 -0.96
N GLU A 164 -0.10 -20.79 0.26
CA GLU A 164 -1.37 -21.45 0.58
C GLU A 164 -2.52 -20.45 0.71
N ASP A 165 -2.21 -19.17 0.96
CA ASP A 165 -3.18 -18.09 1.11
C ASP A 165 -3.56 -17.51 -0.26
N PRO A 166 -4.86 -17.40 -0.60
CA PRO A 166 -5.32 -16.81 -1.86
C PRO A 166 -5.26 -15.29 -1.91
N ILE A 167 -4.94 -14.60 -0.79
CA ILE A 167 -5.03 -13.15 -0.62
C ILE A 167 -3.65 -12.55 -0.37
#